data_4a2e29be88cdf9cf4aaec79a439ee504
#
_entry.id   4a2e29be88cdf9cf4aaec79a439ee504
#
_cell.length_a   1.000
_cell.length_b   1.000
_cell.length_c   1.000
_cell.angle_alpha   90.00
_cell.angle_beta   90.00
_cell.angle_gamma   90.00
#
_symmetry.space_group_name_H-M   'P 1'
#
loop_
_entity.id
_entity.type
_entity.pdbx_description
1 polymer ?
#
loop_
_entity_poly.entity_id
_entity_poly.type
_entity_poly.pdbx_seq_one_letter_code
_entity_poly.pdbx_strand_id
1 'polypeptide(L)'
;TLIGHNIIRYDIPTLERLLGIKIKAQLIDTLALSWYLFDVNRHGLEQWGERLGIAKPTITDWENLTREEYIHRCKEDVKINTKLWGLQKSLLIKIYDGDYQPLVRYLSFKMKMGMLQEKSKWKLDVDKANTLLNELELKNEQAINELSKVMPKVPKIAKRKKPKLPFKQDG
;
A
#
# COMPACT_ATOMS: atom_id res chain seq x y z
N THR A 1 5.79 -20.27 14.02
CA THR A 1 6.03 -19.12 13.16
C THR A 1 4.74 -18.70 12.49
N LEU A 2 4.46 -17.40 12.48
CA LEU A 2 3.37 -16.80 11.70
C LEU A 2 3.97 -15.95 10.58
N ILE A 3 3.40 -16.09 9.38
CA ILE A 3 3.87 -15.40 8.17
C ILE A 3 2.71 -14.58 7.62
N GLY A 4 2.90 -13.29 7.46
CA GLY A 4 1.88 -12.40 6.93
C GLY A 4 2.46 -11.17 6.26
N HIS A 5 1.62 -10.44 5.55
CA HIS A 5 2.01 -9.24 4.85
C HIS A 5 1.61 -8.02 5.68
N ASN A 6 2.59 -7.24 6.14
CA ASN A 6 2.41 -6.17 7.14
C ASN A 6 1.90 -6.69 8.51
N ILE A 7 2.12 -7.96 8.79
CA ILE A 7 1.56 -8.67 9.94
C ILE A 7 1.98 -8.05 11.28
N ILE A 8 3.22 -7.55 11.36
CA ILE A 8 3.80 -6.99 12.60
C ILE A 8 3.14 -5.66 12.98
N ARG A 9 2.85 -4.81 12.00
CA ARG A 9 2.31 -3.48 12.26
C ARG A 9 0.79 -3.45 12.29
N TYR A 10 0.11 -4.39 11.62
CA TYR A 10 -1.34 -4.37 11.46
C TYR A 10 -2.04 -5.56 12.12
N ASP A 11 -1.84 -6.79 11.62
CA ASP A 11 -2.65 -7.93 12.03
C ASP A 11 -2.41 -8.30 13.49
N ILE A 12 -1.17 -8.45 13.93
CA ILE A 12 -0.85 -8.86 15.31
C ILE A 12 -1.36 -7.86 16.34
N PRO A 13 -1.10 -6.55 16.24
CA PRO A 13 -1.64 -5.58 17.19
C PRO A 13 -3.16 -5.54 17.20
N THR A 14 -3.80 -5.75 16.05
CA THR A 14 -5.26 -5.77 15.92
C THR A 14 -5.85 -7.00 16.62
N LEU A 15 -5.31 -8.19 16.34
CA LEU A 15 -5.75 -9.44 16.96
C LEU A 15 -5.52 -9.43 18.48
N GLU A 16 -4.35 -8.99 18.93
CA GLU A 16 -4.05 -8.88 20.37
C GLU A 16 -5.05 -7.96 21.08
N ARG A 17 -5.39 -6.82 20.45
CA ARG A 17 -6.35 -5.86 21.02
C ARG A 17 -7.77 -6.40 21.04
N LEU A 18 -8.23 -7.03 19.95
CA LEU A 18 -9.60 -7.50 19.81
C LEU A 18 -9.89 -8.78 20.65
N LEU A 19 -8.91 -9.66 20.73
CA LEU A 19 -9.06 -10.96 21.41
C LEU A 19 -8.53 -10.96 22.84
N GLY A 20 -7.86 -9.89 23.28
CA GLY A 20 -7.25 -9.82 24.62
C GLY A 20 -6.11 -10.81 24.84
N ILE A 21 -5.50 -11.34 23.78
CA ILE A 21 -4.43 -12.35 23.83
C ILE A 21 -3.07 -11.73 23.56
N LYS A 22 -2.01 -12.49 23.87
CA LYS A 22 -0.63 -12.16 23.46
C LYS A 22 -0.08 -13.23 22.54
N ILE A 23 0.34 -12.83 21.35
CA ILE A 23 0.87 -13.74 20.35
C ILE A 23 2.39 -13.88 20.54
N LYS A 24 2.83 -15.06 20.99
CA LYS A 24 4.24 -15.38 21.26
C LYS A 24 4.91 -16.19 20.14
N ALA A 25 4.51 -15.96 18.90
CA ALA A 25 5.09 -16.64 17.74
C ALA A 25 6.24 -15.83 17.14
N GLN A 26 7.18 -16.51 16.49
CA GLN A 26 8.08 -15.85 15.57
C GLN A 26 7.27 -15.26 14.41
N LEU A 27 7.52 -14.02 14.06
CA LEU A 27 6.81 -13.32 12.98
C LEU A 27 7.72 -13.15 11.78
N ILE A 28 7.20 -13.44 10.61
CA ILE A 28 7.84 -13.15 9.31
C ILE A 28 6.92 -12.22 8.54
N ASP A 29 7.44 -11.02 8.26
CA ASP A 29 6.69 -10.00 7.53
C ASP A 29 7.11 -9.96 6.07
N THR A 30 6.22 -10.44 5.18
CA THR A 30 6.51 -10.50 3.75
C THR A 30 6.54 -9.13 3.08
N LEU A 31 5.94 -8.09 3.68
CA LEU A 31 6.08 -6.72 3.21
C LEU A 31 7.51 -6.20 3.44
N ALA A 32 8.04 -6.40 4.65
CA ALA A 32 9.41 -6.00 4.98
C ALA A 32 10.45 -6.73 4.10
N LEU A 33 10.23 -8.03 3.87
CA LEU A 33 11.05 -8.83 2.95
C LEU A 33 10.89 -8.37 1.50
N SER A 34 9.71 -7.95 1.10
CA SER A 34 9.47 -7.42 -0.25
C SER A 34 10.28 -6.14 -0.49
N TRP A 35 10.31 -5.22 0.46
CA TRP A 35 11.14 -4.02 0.36
C TRP A 35 12.64 -4.32 0.33
N TYR A 36 13.06 -5.39 0.98
CA TYR A 36 14.46 -5.76 1.04
C TYR A 36 14.95 -6.49 -0.22
N LEU A 37 14.11 -7.39 -0.76
CA LEU A 37 14.51 -8.33 -1.83
C LEU A 37 14.22 -7.82 -3.24
N PHE A 38 13.30 -6.87 -3.41
CA PHE A 38 12.81 -6.50 -4.74
C PHE A 38 12.83 -4.99 -4.97
N ASP A 39 13.41 -4.60 -6.08
CA ASP A 39 13.34 -3.23 -6.60
C ASP A 39 12.07 -3.06 -7.44
N VAL A 40 10.97 -2.77 -6.76
CA VAL A 40 9.65 -2.56 -7.38
C VAL A 40 8.96 -1.34 -6.79
N ASN A 41 8.15 -0.64 -7.59
CA ASN A 41 7.51 0.61 -7.15
C ASN A 41 6.42 0.42 -6.09
N ARG A 42 5.79 -0.73 -6.05
CA ARG A 42 4.68 -1.03 -5.13
C ARG A 42 4.80 -2.44 -4.57
N HIS A 43 4.67 -2.56 -3.25
CA HIS A 43 4.87 -3.80 -2.50
C HIS A 43 3.60 -4.39 -1.89
N GLY A 44 2.42 -3.81 -2.14
CA GLY A 44 1.14 -4.31 -1.62
C GLY A 44 0.75 -5.68 -2.18
N LEU A 45 -0.13 -6.41 -1.46
CA LEU A 45 -0.59 -7.74 -1.89
C LEU A 45 -1.35 -7.70 -3.22
N GLU A 46 -2.03 -6.61 -3.54
CA GLU A 46 -2.70 -6.44 -4.83
C GLU A 46 -1.71 -6.52 -5.99
N GLN A 47 -0.65 -5.72 -5.94
CA GLN A 47 0.38 -5.70 -6.96
C GLN A 47 1.17 -7.02 -7.02
N TRP A 48 1.35 -7.68 -5.88
CA TRP A 48 1.92 -9.02 -5.85
C TRP A 48 0.98 -10.06 -6.44
N GLY A 49 -0.34 -9.92 -6.21
CA GLY A 49 -1.35 -10.75 -6.87
C GLY A 49 -1.26 -10.67 -8.39
N GLU A 50 -1.21 -9.47 -8.94
CA GLU A 50 -1.02 -9.25 -10.39
C GLU A 50 0.25 -9.92 -10.92
N ARG A 51 1.40 -9.71 -10.25
CA ARG A 51 2.69 -10.31 -10.66
C ARG A 51 2.72 -11.83 -10.55
N LEU A 52 1.99 -12.40 -9.60
CA LEU A 52 1.94 -13.84 -9.35
C LEU A 52 0.79 -14.54 -10.11
N GLY A 53 0.02 -13.80 -10.90
CA GLY A 53 -1.11 -14.32 -11.67
C GLY A 53 -2.28 -14.77 -10.78
N ILE A 54 -2.51 -14.12 -9.64
CA ILE A 54 -3.66 -14.35 -8.77
C ILE A 54 -4.49 -13.08 -8.75
N ALA A 55 -5.67 -13.13 -9.38
CA ALA A 55 -6.58 -12.00 -9.36
C ALA A 55 -7.09 -11.75 -7.94
N LYS A 56 -6.95 -10.50 -7.48
CA LYS A 56 -7.52 -10.05 -6.22
C LYS A 56 -8.88 -9.44 -6.50
N PRO A 57 -9.97 -9.87 -5.84
CA PRO A 57 -11.29 -9.28 -6.05
C PRO A 57 -11.27 -7.78 -5.74
N THR A 58 -11.77 -6.98 -6.68
CA THR A 58 -11.94 -5.54 -6.46
C THR A 58 -13.17 -5.33 -5.59
N ILE A 59 -12.98 -4.65 -4.46
CA ILE A 59 -14.06 -4.27 -3.55
C ILE A 59 -14.30 -2.78 -3.71
N THR A 60 -15.50 -2.42 -4.14
CA THR A 60 -15.92 -1.02 -4.31
C THR A 60 -16.69 -0.50 -3.10
N ASP A 61 -17.34 -1.38 -2.37
CA ASP A 61 -18.13 -1.06 -1.18
C ASP A 61 -17.73 -1.98 -0.02
N TRP A 62 -16.97 -1.43 0.94
CA TRP A 62 -16.51 -2.16 2.11
C TRP A 62 -17.55 -2.25 3.23
N GLU A 63 -18.56 -1.39 3.21
CA GLU A 63 -19.56 -1.33 4.28
C GLU A 63 -20.64 -2.39 4.12
N ASN A 64 -20.92 -2.80 2.88
CA ASN A 64 -21.99 -3.74 2.56
C ASN A 64 -21.50 -5.12 2.08
N LEU A 65 -20.27 -5.50 2.41
CA LEU A 65 -19.73 -6.83 2.07
C LEU A 65 -20.45 -7.94 2.81
N THR A 66 -20.82 -8.99 2.09
CA THR A 66 -21.30 -10.23 2.67
C THR A 66 -20.18 -11.00 3.37
N ARG A 67 -20.55 -11.91 4.26
CA ARG A 67 -19.59 -12.78 4.94
C ARG A 67 -18.78 -13.63 3.94
N GLU A 68 -19.44 -14.10 2.89
CA GLU A 68 -18.85 -14.92 1.84
C GLU A 68 -17.79 -14.15 1.04
N GLU A 69 -18.05 -12.88 0.73
CA GLU A 69 -17.10 -11.99 0.07
C GLU A 69 -15.88 -11.70 0.94
N TYR A 70 -16.06 -11.44 2.25
CA TYR A 70 -14.94 -11.33 3.19
C TYR A 70 -14.09 -12.60 3.23
N ILE A 71 -14.72 -13.78 3.32
CA ILE A 71 -14.02 -15.07 3.35
C ILE A 71 -13.26 -15.29 2.03
N HIS A 72 -13.90 -15.01 0.89
CA HIS A 72 -13.26 -15.12 -0.41
C HIS A 72 -12.03 -14.22 -0.49
N ARG A 73 -12.18 -12.96 -0.09
CA ARG A 73 -11.07 -11.99 -0.07
C ARG A 73 -9.91 -12.46 0.79
N CYS A 74 -10.18 -12.92 2.02
CA CYS A 74 -9.16 -13.45 2.91
C CYS A 74 -8.43 -14.66 2.30
N LYS A 75 -9.16 -15.56 1.63
CA LYS A 75 -8.56 -16.73 0.96
C LYS A 75 -7.61 -16.32 -0.15
N GLU A 76 -7.98 -15.32 -0.96
CA GLU A 76 -7.12 -14.82 -2.04
C GLU A 76 -5.88 -14.11 -1.47
N ASP A 77 -6.01 -13.30 -0.44
CA ASP A 77 -4.88 -12.68 0.24
C ASP A 77 -3.90 -13.72 0.81
N VAL A 78 -4.41 -14.81 1.41
CA VAL A 78 -3.58 -15.93 1.88
C VAL A 78 -2.87 -16.64 0.74
N LYS A 79 -3.54 -16.88 -0.39
CA LYS A 79 -2.92 -17.52 -1.58
C LYS A 79 -1.78 -16.67 -2.13
N ILE A 80 -2.02 -15.36 -2.29
CA ILE A 80 -1.00 -14.42 -2.78
C ILE A 80 0.20 -14.43 -1.81
N ASN A 81 -0.06 -14.27 -0.51
CA ASN A 81 0.99 -14.23 0.50
C ASN A 81 1.79 -15.53 0.58
N THR A 82 1.13 -16.68 0.41
CA THR A 82 1.80 -17.99 0.38
C THR A 82 2.77 -18.12 -0.80
N LYS A 83 2.35 -17.71 -2.00
CA LYS A 83 3.22 -17.72 -3.19
C LYS A 83 4.36 -16.71 -3.04
N LEU A 84 4.07 -15.51 -2.54
CA LEU A 84 5.08 -14.48 -2.29
C LEU A 84 6.14 -14.99 -1.31
N TRP A 85 5.72 -15.60 -0.19
CA TRP A 85 6.65 -16.19 0.75
C TRP A 85 7.50 -17.29 0.14
N GLY A 86 6.91 -18.18 -0.68
CA GLY A 86 7.66 -19.20 -1.40
C GLY A 86 8.78 -18.62 -2.26
N LEU A 87 8.47 -17.56 -3.01
CA LEU A 87 9.46 -16.83 -3.81
C LEU A 87 10.55 -16.20 -2.95
N GLN A 88 10.15 -15.45 -1.91
CA GLN A 88 11.08 -14.79 -0.99
C GLN A 88 11.98 -15.78 -0.27
N LYS A 89 11.43 -16.90 0.23
CA LYS A 89 12.18 -17.95 0.89
C LYS A 89 13.23 -18.57 -0.02
N SER A 90 12.89 -18.84 -1.27
CA SER A 90 13.84 -19.40 -2.25
C SER A 90 14.99 -18.44 -2.51
N LEU A 91 14.72 -17.14 -2.63
CA LEU A 91 15.75 -16.12 -2.78
C LEU A 91 16.63 -15.99 -1.53
N LEU A 92 16.02 -15.99 -0.35
CA LEU A 92 16.74 -15.91 0.92
C LEU A 92 17.70 -17.10 1.12
N ILE A 93 17.24 -18.32 0.81
CA ILE A 93 18.09 -19.51 0.85
C ILE A 93 19.28 -19.36 -0.09
N LYS A 94 19.04 -18.88 -1.31
CA LYS A 94 20.10 -18.68 -2.31
C LYS A 94 21.12 -17.60 -1.94
N ILE A 95 20.64 -16.49 -1.34
CA ILE A 95 21.51 -15.34 -1.00
C ILE A 95 22.31 -15.60 0.26
N TYR A 96 21.74 -16.33 1.22
CA TYR A 96 22.31 -16.51 2.58
C TYR A 96 22.69 -17.97 2.88
N ASP A 97 22.81 -18.82 1.84
CA ASP A 97 23.16 -20.24 2.00
C ASP A 97 22.29 -20.97 3.07
N GLY A 98 21.02 -20.56 3.18
CA GLY A 98 20.05 -21.09 4.14
C GLY A 98 20.00 -20.38 5.50
N ASP A 99 21.01 -19.61 5.89
CA ASP A 99 21.03 -18.88 7.18
C ASP A 99 20.47 -17.46 7.05
N TYR A 100 19.19 -17.34 6.72
CA TYR A 100 18.49 -16.06 6.59
C TYR A 100 17.78 -15.59 7.90
N GLN A 101 17.83 -16.36 8.97
CA GLN A 101 17.15 -16.04 10.23
C GLN A 101 17.64 -14.74 10.89
N PRO A 102 18.93 -14.37 10.87
CA PRO A 102 19.37 -13.08 11.37
C PRO A 102 18.73 -11.90 10.65
N LEU A 103 18.59 -11.97 9.33
CA LEU A 103 17.91 -10.95 8.54
C LEU A 103 16.43 -10.83 8.91
N VAL A 104 15.70 -11.97 9.00
CA VAL A 104 14.30 -11.97 9.40
C VAL A 104 14.11 -11.32 10.77
N ARG A 105 14.96 -11.64 11.75
CA ARG A 105 14.93 -11.00 13.09
C ARG A 105 15.17 -9.50 13.00
N TYR A 106 16.14 -9.08 12.20
CA TYR A 106 16.46 -7.67 12.03
C TYR A 106 15.31 -6.89 11.38
N LEU A 107 14.72 -7.42 10.30
CA LEU A 107 13.57 -6.78 9.65
C LEU A 107 12.35 -6.74 10.57
N SER A 108 12.10 -7.81 11.33
CA SER A 108 11.03 -7.83 12.33
C SER A 108 11.24 -6.78 13.43
N PHE A 109 12.48 -6.60 13.87
CA PHE A 109 12.84 -5.54 14.82
C PHE A 109 12.56 -4.15 14.22
N LYS A 110 12.97 -3.87 12.97
CA LYS A 110 12.67 -2.59 12.29
C LYS A 110 11.17 -2.32 12.20
N MET A 111 10.37 -3.34 11.82
CA MET A 111 8.91 -3.21 11.76
C MET A 111 8.29 -2.91 13.13
N LYS A 112 8.79 -3.55 14.21
CA LYS A 112 8.36 -3.25 15.58
C LYS A 112 8.71 -1.81 15.98
N MET A 113 9.89 -1.32 15.65
CA MET A 113 10.28 0.06 15.95
C MET A 113 9.37 1.06 15.23
N GLY A 114 9.06 0.83 13.95
CA GLY A 114 8.08 1.63 13.23
C GLY A 114 6.68 1.61 13.86
N MET A 115 6.22 0.45 14.30
CA MET A 115 4.94 0.31 15.02
C MET A 115 4.93 1.10 16.35
N LEU A 116 6.01 1.03 17.13
CA LEU A 116 6.12 1.78 18.39
C LEU A 116 6.13 3.29 18.14
N GLN A 117 6.80 3.73 17.09
CA GLN A 117 6.85 5.12 16.66
C GLN A 117 5.46 5.64 16.27
N GLU A 118 4.68 4.86 15.53
CA GLU A 118 3.29 5.18 15.20
C GLU A 118 2.40 5.25 16.46
N LYS A 119 2.59 4.34 17.41
CA LYS A 119 1.84 4.31 18.67
C LYS A 119 2.18 5.48 19.58
N SER A 120 3.40 6.00 19.54
CA SER A 120 3.85 7.10 20.41
C SER A 120 3.12 8.42 20.15
N LYS A 121 2.50 8.57 18.96
CA LYS A 121 1.70 9.73 18.54
C LYS A 121 2.45 11.04 18.79
N TRP A 122 3.26 11.46 17.86
CA TRP A 122 3.91 12.76 17.91
C TRP A 122 2.86 13.88 17.99
N LYS A 123 3.05 14.80 18.91
CA LYS A 123 2.19 15.98 18.99
C LYS A 123 2.49 16.88 17.80
N LEU A 124 1.51 17.08 16.94
CA LEU A 124 1.59 18.04 15.84
C LEU A 124 1.39 19.46 16.40
N ASP A 125 2.28 20.37 16.09
CA ASP A 125 2.09 21.79 16.26
C ASP A 125 1.15 22.29 15.14
N VAL A 126 -0.14 22.31 15.44
CA VAL A 126 -1.19 22.63 14.47
C VAL A 126 -1.09 24.08 13.99
N ASP A 127 -0.76 25.01 14.87
CA ASP A 127 -0.67 26.44 14.53
C ASP A 127 0.49 26.69 13.57
N LYS A 128 1.65 26.09 13.86
CA LYS A 128 2.81 26.15 12.97
C LYS A 128 2.55 25.46 11.63
N ALA A 129 1.87 24.32 11.65
CA ALA A 129 1.51 23.59 10.43
C ALA A 129 0.58 24.42 9.53
N ASN A 130 -0.44 25.07 10.10
CA ASN A 130 -1.35 25.95 9.37
C ASN A 130 -0.63 27.20 8.82
N THR A 131 0.26 27.79 9.59
CA THR A 131 1.06 28.94 9.12
C THR A 131 1.90 28.53 7.90
N LEU A 132 2.61 27.40 7.97
CA LEU A 132 3.41 26.90 6.86
C LEU A 132 2.56 26.50 5.64
N LEU A 133 1.36 25.96 5.86
CA LEU A 133 0.44 25.64 4.77
C LEU A 133 0.03 26.90 4.01
N ASN A 134 -0.40 27.93 4.72
CA ASN A 134 -0.80 29.22 4.11
C ASN A 134 0.36 29.85 3.32
N GLU A 135 1.57 29.81 3.87
CA GLU A 135 2.77 30.31 3.15
C GLU A 135 3.04 29.50 1.87
N LEU A 136 2.89 28.18 1.89
CA LEU A 136 3.10 27.32 0.74
C LEU A 136 2.01 27.53 -0.31
N GLU A 137 0.76 27.69 0.09
CA GLU A 137 -0.35 28.01 -0.83
C GLU A 137 -0.11 29.32 -1.55
N LEU A 138 0.29 30.37 -0.82
CA LEU A 138 0.62 31.67 -1.42
C LEU A 138 1.76 31.57 -2.44
N LYS A 139 2.83 30.86 -2.09
CA LYS A 139 3.97 30.63 -3.01
C LYS A 139 3.54 29.83 -4.23
N ASN A 140 2.68 28.84 -4.06
CA ASN A 140 2.16 28.03 -5.17
C ASN A 140 1.30 28.86 -6.12
N GLU A 141 0.41 29.72 -5.60
CA GLU A 141 -0.39 30.63 -6.41
C GLU A 141 0.50 31.63 -7.18
N GLN A 142 1.52 32.18 -6.54
CA GLN A 142 2.48 33.07 -7.20
C GLN A 142 3.19 32.34 -8.35
N ALA A 143 3.70 31.13 -8.11
CA ALA A 143 4.37 30.32 -9.13
C ALA A 143 3.43 29.95 -10.29
N ILE A 144 2.18 29.59 -10.01
CA ILE A 144 1.16 29.32 -11.04
C ILE A 144 0.89 30.59 -11.88
N ASN A 145 0.76 31.73 -11.22
CA ASN A 145 0.52 33.01 -11.89
C ASN A 145 1.69 33.42 -12.78
N GLU A 146 2.92 33.20 -12.34
CA GLU A 146 4.13 33.47 -13.16
C GLU A 146 4.22 32.51 -14.34
N LEU A 147 4.04 31.22 -14.12
CA LEU A 147 4.05 30.21 -15.18
C LEU A 147 2.94 30.44 -16.21
N SER A 148 1.75 30.84 -15.78
CA SER A 148 0.61 31.07 -16.69
C SER A 148 0.83 32.22 -17.66
N LYS A 149 1.79 33.14 -17.37
CA LYS A 149 2.14 34.23 -18.24
C LYS A 149 3.06 33.80 -19.41
N VAL A 150 3.87 32.77 -19.20
CA VAL A 150 4.88 32.30 -20.15
C VAL A 150 4.50 30.99 -20.83
N MET A 151 3.61 30.19 -20.23
CA MET A 151 3.16 28.95 -20.81
C MET A 151 2.09 29.15 -21.88
N PRO A 152 2.18 28.46 -23.03
CA PRO A 152 1.16 28.52 -24.06
C PRO A 152 -0.18 27.95 -23.52
N LYS A 153 -1.28 28.64 -23.83
CA LYS A 153 -2.62 28.14 -23.49
C LYS A 153 -2.92 26.88 -24.30
N VAL A 154 -2.95 25.73 -23.64
CA VAL A 154 -3.33 24.47 -24.27
C VAL A 154 -4.85 24.30 -24.16
N PRO A 155 -5.58 24.11 -25.26
CA PRO A 155 -7.02 23.94 -25.22
C PRO A 155 -7.37 22.63 -24.47
N LYS A 156 -8.12 22.74 -23.37
CA LYS A 156 -8.59 21.60 -22.59
C LYS A 156 -9.88 21.06 -23.22
N ILE A 157 -9.84 19.84 -23.76
CA ILE A 157 -11.05 19.16 -24.24
C ILE A 157 -11.86 18.73 -23.00
N ALA A 158 -12.87 19.53 -22.64
CA ALA A 158 -13.70 19.28 -21.46
C ALA A 158 -14.61 18.05 -21.61
N LYS A 159 -15.08 17.74 -22.83
CA LYS A 159 -15.97 16.60 -23.10
C LYS A 159 -15.94 16.24 -24.59
N ARG A 160 -15.70 14.97 -24.92
CA ARG A 160 -15.93 14.44 -26.27
C ARG A 160 -17.38 13.96 -26.33
N LYS A 161 -18.26 14.60 -27.09
CA LYS A 161 -19.59 14.08 -27.43
C LYS A 161 -19.44 13.23 -28.67
N LYS A 162 -19.79 11.95 -28.59
CA LYS A 162 -20.05 11.15 -29.80
C LYS A 162 -21.45 11.52 -30.29
N PRO A 163 -21.62 12.04 -31.52
CA PRO A 163 -22.94 12.28 -32.08
C PRO A 163 -23.70 10.94 -32.18
N LYS A 164 -25.00 10.95 -31.88
CA LYS A 164 -25.84 9.74 -32.00
C LYS A 164 -25.95 9.26 -33.45
N LEU A 165 -25.82 10.17 -34.42
CA LEU A 165 -25.76 9.89 -35.84
C LEU A 165 -24.45 10.44 -36.40
N PRO A 166 -23.66 9.67 -37.15
CA PRO A 166 -22.36 10.09 -37.68
C PRO A 166 -22.45 11.19 -38.74
N PHE A 167 -23.64 11.37 -39.40
CA PHE A 167 -23.86 12.38 -40.42
C PHE A 167 -25.21 13.08 -40.17
N LYS A 168 -25.31 14.36 -40.53
CA LYS A 168 -26.60 15.04 -40.62
C LYS A 168 -27.38 14.45 -41.81
N GLN A 169 -28.70 14.34 -41.66
CA GLN A 169 -29.57 13.82 -42.74
C GLN A 169 -29.62 14.72 -43.98
N ASP A 170 -29.08 15.91 -43.89
CA ASP A 170 -29.15 16.92 -44.98
C ASP A 170 -27.81 17.06 -45.76
N GLY A 171 -27.00 16.01 -45.85
CA GLY A 171 -25.81 15.93 -46.67
C GLY A 171 -24.52 16.07 -45.91
#